data_b14cf27e16ba573b0d1572fad23b993e
#
_entry.id   b14cf27e16ba573b0d1572fad23b993e
#
_cell.length_a   1.000
_cell.length_b   1.000
_cell.length_c   1.000
_cell.angle_alpha   90.00
_cell.angle_beta   90.00
_cell.angle_gamma   90.00
#
_symmetry.space_group_name_H-M   'P 1'
#
loop_
_entity.id
_entity.type
_entity.pdbx_description
1 polymer ?
#
loop_
_entity_poly.entity_id
_entity_poly.type
_entity_poly.pdbx_seq_one_letter_code
_entity_poly.pdbx_strand_id
1 'polypeptide(L)'
;MYYSYDGLEWFLSAKGMTKTSLAAELGISSKTIAKMSRGEKIADHVLKRIADYFSCSVTELCAEKTNNLLLQTLRDEKDAKISGGLYHELQVRMTYNSNHIEGSKLSEDQTRLIFETRTINATGGVPVDDIIETVNHFRAIDYVIDVAEDELTEEIIKELHRILKQGTADASLSWFAVGDYKKRANVVGGRETAKPKDVPARMKALLAAYDPKSVEDIIAFHHEFESIHPFQDGNGRVGRLIALKECLHYGIVPFIIEDAKKAFYYRGLAEWENEKGYLIDTCLDGQDTFKRLLAMFDIDV
;
A
#
# COMPACT_ATOMS: atom_id res chain seq x y z
N MET A 1 11.35 7.55 -10.78
CA MET A 1 10.31 7.32 -11.82
C MET A 1 10.88 7.52 -13.20
N TYR A 2 10.47 6.71 -14.16
CA TYR A 2 10.84 6.86 -15.58
C TYR A 2 9.61 6.50 -16.44
N TYR A 3 9.60 6.95 -17.70
CA TYR A 3 8.56 6.60 -18.66
C TYR A 3 9.03 5.43 -19.52
N SER A 4 8.35 4.28 -19.44
CA SER A 4 8.49 3.22 -20.42
C SER A 4 7.68 3.59 -21.67
N TYR A 5 8.32 3.38 -22.82
CA TYR A 5 7.70 3.53 -24.15
C TYR A 5 7.58 2.17 -24.86
N ASP A 6 7.42 1.09 -24.09
CA ASP A 6 7.33 -0.29 -24.62
C ASP A 6 6.15 -0.44 -25.59
N GLY A 7 5.00 0.18 -25.27
CA GLY A 7 3.86 0.19 -26.19
C GLY A 7 4.17 0.87 -27.52
N LEU A 8 4.88 2.01 -27.47
CA LEU A 8 5.33 2.68 -28.70
C LEU A 8 6.29 1.78 -29.52
N GLU A 9 7.23 1.09 -28.87
CA GLU A 9 8.15 0.16 -29.54
C GLU A 9 7.38 -0.97 -30.22
N TRP A 10 6.35 -1.50 -29.56
CA TRP A 10 5.48 -2.51 -30.15
C TRP A 10 4.76 -2.00 -31.41
N PHE A 11 4.14 -0.81 -31.34
CA PHE A 11 3.46 -0.21 -32.51
C PHE A 11 4.43 0.09 -33.67
N LEU A 12 5.63 0.58 -33.36
CA LEU A 12 6.68 0.81 -34.35
C LEU A 12 7.09 -0.49 -35.04
N SER A 13 7.35 -1.53 -34.25
CA SER A 13 7.71 -2.87 -34.74
C SER A 13 6.61 -3.45 -35.65
N ALA A 14 5.35 -3.35 -35.23
CA ALA A 14 4.21 -3.84 -35.99
C ALA A 14 4.04 -3.15 -37.35
N LYS A 15 4.47 -1.87 -37.45
CA LYS A 15 4.46 -1.10 -38.72
C LYS A 15 5.79 -1.11 -39.48
N GLY A 16 6.83 -1.81 -38.97
CA GLY A 16 8.17 -1.79 -39.56
C GLY A 16 8.83 -0.41 -39.54
N MET A 17 8.50 0.41 -38.56
CA MET A 17 9.00 1.79 -38.40
C MET A 17 10.05 1.91 -37.32
N THR A 18 10.85 2.97 -37.40
CA THR A 18 11.78 3.39 -36.34
C THR A 18 11.29 4.66 -35.66
N LYS A 19 11.76 4.94 -34.44
CA LYS A 19 11.50 6.25 -33.78
C LYS A 19 11.93 7.43 -34.67
N THR A 20 13.01 7.27 -35.43
CA THR A 20 13.50 8.32 -36.33
C THR A 20 12.58 8.56 -37.50
N SER A 21 12.05 7.48 -38.13
CA SER A 21 11.08 7.62 -39.22
C SER A 21 9.74 8.20 -38.72
N LEU A 22 9.27 7.79 -37.57
CA LEU A 22 8.09 8.40 -36.94
C LEU A 22 8.30 9.90 -36.65
N ALA A 23 9.50 10.25 -36.15
CA ALA A 23 9.84 11.65 -35.89
C ALA A 23 9.81 12.51 -37.14
N ALA A 24 10.34 12.00 -38.26
CA ALA A 24 10.28 12.68 -39.55
C ALA A 24 8.85 12.87 -40.03
N GLU A 25 8.01 11.83 -39.90
CA GLU A 25 6.62 11.84 -40.38
C GLU A 25 5.73 12.77 -39.55
N LEU A 26 5.92 12.80 -38.23
CA LEU A 26 5.15 13.65 -37.33
C LEU A 26 5.82 15.00 -37.01
N GLY A 27 6.99 15.32 -37.60
CA GLY A 27 7.71 16.56 -37.28
C GLY A 27 8.11 16.67 -35.81
N ILE A 28 8.53 15.55 -35.18
CA ILE A 28 8.98 15.49 -33.78
C ILE A 28 10.47 15.76 -33.75
N SER A 29 10.93 16.59 -32.80
CA SER A 29 12.34 16.94 -32.69
C SER A 29 13.21 15.75 -32.27
N SER A 30 14.48 15.71 -32.73
CA SER A 30 15.45 14.70 -32.28
C SER A 30 15.67 14.75 -30.76
N LYS A 31 15.51 15.95 -30.15
CA LYS A 31 15.60 16.12 -28.69
C LYS A 31 14.46 15.37 -27.98
N THR A 32 13.27 15.38 -28.55
CA THR A 32 12.12 14.64 -28.00
C THR A 32 12.33 13.13 -28.11
N ILE A 33 12.88 12.66 -29.25
CA ILE A 33 13.25 11.25 -29.42
C ILE A 33 14.30 10.81 -28.40
N ALA A 34 15.32 11.64 -28.19
CA ALA A 34 16.33 11.36 -27.17
C ALA A 34 15.76 11.30 -25.75
N LYS A 35 14.75 12.12 -25.44
CA LYS A 35 14.02 12.03 -24.16
C LYS A 35 13.29 10.70 -24.00
N MET A 36 12.54 10.28 -25.03
CA MET A 36 11.87 8.96 -25.00
C MET A 36 12.87 7.82 -24.79
N SER A 37 14.02 7.84 -25.46
CA SER A 37 15.07 6.83 -25.32
C SER A 37 15.74 6.81 -23.94
N ARG A 38 15.65 7.90 -23.18
CA ARG A 38 16.14 7.98 -21.81
C ARG A 38 15.05 7.73 -20.76
N GLY A 39 13.83 7.38 -21.18
CA GLY A 39 12.71 7.19 -20.27
C GLY A 39 12.25 8.51 -19.61
N GLU A 40 12.46 9.66 -20.25
CA GLU A 40 11.97 10.94 -19.75
C GLU A 40 10.55 11.22 -20.28
N LYS A 41 9.74 11.88 -19.45
CA LYS A 41 8.42 12.35 -19.89
C LYS A 41 8.58 13.35 -21.04
N ILE A 42 7.80 13.16 -22.10
CA ILE A 42 7.64 14.13 -23.19
C ILE A 42 6.33 14.87 -23.06
N ALA A 43 6.16 15.96 -23.78
CA ALA A 43 4.96 16.80 -23.69
C ALA A 43 3.70 16.04 -24.12
N ASP A 44 2.62 16.17 -23.36
CA ASP A 44 1.38 15.44 -23.55
C ASP A 44 0.75 15.62 -24.94
N HIS A 45 0.89 16.82 -25.54
CA HIS A 45 0.42 17.09 -26.91
C HIS A 45 1.19 16.27 -27.96
N VAL A 46 2.47 15.94 -27.70
CA VAL A 46 3.28 15.08 -28.59
C VAL A 46 2.84 13.62 -28.41
N LEU A 47 2.64 13.17 -27.17
CA LEU A 47 2.08 11.83 -26.89
C LEU A 47 0.73 11.63 -27.57
N LYS A 48 -0.16 12.62 -27.49
CA LYS A 48 -1.47 12.56 -28.13
C LYS A 48 -1.37 12.47 -29.66
N ARG A 49 -0.48 13.21 -30.30
CA ARG A 49 -0.24 13.12 -31.76
C ARG A 49 0.29 11.76 -32.18
N ILE A 50 1.14 11.12 -31.37
CA ILE A 50 1.62 9.77 -31.61
C ILE A 50 0.48 8.75 -31.43
N ALA A 51 -0.32 8.90 -30.38
CA ALA A 51 -1.49 8.07 -30.14
C ALA A 51 -2.52 8.14 -31.28
N ASP A 52 -2.82 9.35 -31.75
CA ASP A 52 -3.71 9.58 -32.89
C ASP A 52 -3.16 8.91 -34.17
N TYR A 53 -1.85 8.97 -34.41
CA TYR A 53 -1.20 8.33 -35.57
C TYR A 53 -1.31 6.80 -35.55
N PHE A 54 -1.20 6.19 -34.37
CA PHE A 54 -1.36 4.75 -34.21
C PHE A 54 -2.82 4.32 -33.93
N SER A 55 -3.75 5.27 -33.79
CA SER A 55 -5.15 5.02 -33.43
C SER A 55 -5.29 4.25 -32.11
N CYS A 56 -4.51 4.65 -31.10
CA CYS A 56 -4.50 4.06 -29.78
C CYS A 56 -4.60 5.14 -28.68
N SER A 57 -4.69 4.73 -27.42
CA SER A 57 -4.62 5.65 -26.28
C SER A 57 -3.17 5.98 -25.92
N VAL A 58 -2.95 7.10 -25.19
CA VAL A 58 -1.63 7.46 -24.67
C VAL A 58 -1.11 6.40 -23.69
N THR A 59 -2.00 5.77 -22.92
CA THR A 59 -1.64 4.71 -21.95
C THR A 59 -1.20 3.40 -22.64
N GLU A 60 -1.64 3.16 -23.88
CA GLU A 60 -1.14 2.05 -24.69
C GLU A 60 0.24 2.33 -25.31
N LEU A 61 0.64 3.61 -25.42
CA LEU A 61 1.96 3.98 -25.96
C LEU A 61 3.05 3.99 -24.87
N CYS A 62 2.73 4.54 -23.72
CA CYS A 62 3.69 4.71 -22.65
C CYS A 62 3.03 4.62 -21.28
N ALA A 63 3.81 4.17 -20.31
CA ALA A 63 3.43 4.14 -18.91
C ALA A 63 4.53 4.77 -18.06
N GLU A 64 4.15 5.46 -17.01
CA GLU A 64 5.08 5.85 -15.96
C GLU A 64 5.41 4.61 -15.13
N LYS A 65 6.72 4.33 -14.99
CA LYS A 65 7.23 3.18 -14.24
C LYS A 65 8.16 3.65 -13.13
N THR A 66 8.05 3.00 -12.00
CA THR A 66 8.98 3.21 -10.88
C THR A 66 10.27 2.41 -11.11
N ASN A 67 11.40 2.91 -10.55
CA ASN A 67 12.63 2.10 -10.43
C ASN A 67 12.52 1.07 -9.29
N ASN A 68 11.43 1.11 -8.53
CA ASN A 68 11.13 0.17 -7.47
C ASN A 68 10.54 -1.11 -8.08
N LEU A 69 11.40 -2.11 -8.27
CA LEU A 69 11.02 -3.39 -8.88
C LEU A 69 9.89 -4.09 -8.11
N LEU A 70 9.94 -4.02 -6.78
CA LEU A 70 8.89 -4.59 -5.92
C LEU A 70 7.52 -3.96 -6.23
N LEU A 71 7.43 -2.63 -6.23
CA LEU A 71 6.16 -1.93 -6.51
C LEU A 71 5.69 -2.21 -7.94
N GLN A 72 6.61 -2.24 -8.91
CA GLN A 72 6.26 -2.57 -10.28
C GLN A 72 5.69 -3.99 -10.39
N THR A 73 6.33 -4.98 -9.76
CA THR A 73 5.83 -6.36 -9.76
C THR A 73 4.44 -6.45 -9.14
N LEU A 74 4.22 -5.78 -7.99
CA LEU A 74 2.91 -5.77 -7.34
C LEU A 74 1.82 -5.16 -8.24
N ARG A 75 2.12 -4.09 -8.97
CA ARG A 75 1.20 -3.45 -9.92
C ARG A 75 0.90 -4.36 -11.12
N ASP A 76 1.94 -4.89 -11.73
CA ASP A 76 1.80 -5.74 -12.92
C ASP A 76 0.99 -7.01 -12.58
N GLU A 77 1.24 -7.65 -11.44
CA GLU A 77 0.49 -8.83 -11.00
C GLU A 77 -0.96 -8.50 -10.60
N LYS A 78 -1.18 -7.36 -9.93
CA LYS A 78 -2.53 -6.87 -9.60
C LYS A 78 -3.37 -6.64 -10.85
N ASP A 79 -2.82 -5.93 -11.84
CA ASP A 79 -3.52 -5.57 -13.08
C ASP A 79 -3.77 -6.80 -13.96
N ALA A 80 -2.80 -7.71 -14.04
CA ALA A 80 -2.92 -8.98 -14.76
C ALA A 80 -3.74 -10.04 -14.01
N LYS A 81 -4.10 -9.79 -12.74
CA LYS A 81 -4.82 -10.72 -11.85
C LYS A 81 -4.10 -12.07 -11.71
N ILE A 82 -2.78 -12.02 -11.54
CA ILE A 82 -1.95 -13.21 -11.38
C ILE A 82 -2.35 -13.94 -10.09
N SER A 83 -2.65 -15.22 -10.22
CA SER A 83 -2.89 -16.11 -9.07
C SER A 83 -1.59 -16.77 -8.63
N GLY A 84 -1.35 -16.82 -7.31
CA GLY A 84 -0.17 -17.47 -6.74
C GLY A 84 1.15 -16.70 -6.92
N GLY A 85 1.10 -15.41 -7.30
CA GLY A 85 2.26 -14.52 -7.36
C GLY A 85 2.51 -13.78 -6.06
N LEU A 86 3.47 -12.86 -6.07
CA LEU A 86 3.84 -12.03 -4.92
C LEU A 86 2.67 -11.19 -4.41
N TYR A 87 1.94 -10.52 -5.32
CA TYR A 87 0.75 -9.74 -4.96
C TYR A 87 -0.30 -10.60 -4.23
N HIS A 88 -0.56 -11.81 -4.74
CA HIS A 88 -1.50 -12.74 -4.12
C HIS A 88 -1.07 -13.10 -2.68
N GLU A 89 0.18 -13.47 -2.49
CA GLU A 89 0.71 -13.85 -1.18
C GLU A 89 0.75 -12.64 -0.22
N LEU A 90 1.09 -11.44 -0.70
CA LEU A 90 1.01 -10.20 0.08
C LEU A 90 -0.42 -9.97 0.57
N GLN A 91 -1.41 -10.05 -0.33
CA GLN A 91 -2.82 -9.86 -0.01
C GLN A 91 -3.26 -10.81 1.11
N VAL A 92 -2.99 -12.10 0.97
CA VAL A 92 -3.43 -13.10 1.93
C VAL A 92 -2.72 -12.96 3.27
N ARG A 93 -1.38 -12.93 3.27
CA ARG A 93 -0.58 -12.94 4.49
C ARG A 93 -0.74 -11.67 5.30
N MET A 94 -0.68 -10.51 4.63
CA MET A 94 -0.82 -9.24 5.34
C MET A 94 -2.23 -9.08 5.91
N THR A 95 -3.25 -9.44 5.14
CA THR A 95 -4.64 -9.33 5.59
C THR A 95 -4.92 -10.27 6.77
N TYR A 96 -4.51 -11.55 6.67
CA TYR A 96 -4.67 -12.49 7.75
C TYR A 96 -4.01 -11.98 9.03
N ASN A 97 -2.70 -11.74 8.98
CA ASN A 97 -1.95 -11.35 10.17
C ASN A 97 -2.45 -10.04 10.77
N SER A 98 -2.68 -9.02 9.93
CA SER A 98 -3.13 -7.71 10.39
C SER A 98 -4.51 -7.75 11.07
N ASN A 99 -5.46 -8.53 10.54
CA ASN A 99 -6.78 -8.69 11.15
C ASN A 99 -6.75 -9.60 12.38
N HIS A 100 -5.93 -10.67 12.37
CA HIS A 100 -5.83 -11.62 13.47
C HIS A 100 -5.18 -10.99 14.72
N ILE A 101 -4.21 -10.10 14.53
CA ILE A 101 -3.66 -9.24 15.59
C ILE A 101 -4.76 -8.44 16.27
N GLU A 102 -5.75 -7.94 15.55
CA GLU A 102 -6.90 -7.18 16.08
C GLU A 102 -8.05 -8.06 16.57
N GLY A 103 -7.90 -9.38 16.49
CA GLY A 103 -8.85 -10.33 17.10
C GLY A 103 -9.83 -11.00 16.14
N SER A 104 -9.67 -10.84 14.83
CA SER A 104 -10.43 -11.60 13.83
C SER A 104 -10.33 -13.10 14.09
N LYS A 105 -11.40 -13.82 13.84
CA LYS A 105 -11.51 -15.27 14.02
C LYS A 105 -11.27 -16.06 12.73
N LEU A 106 -11.04 -15.39 11.62
CA LEU A 106 -10.73 -16.03 10.35
C LEU A 106 -9.33 -16.64 10.37
N SER A 107 -9.22 -17.89 9.93
CA SER A 107 -7.90 -18.51 9.69
C SER A 107 -7.24 -17.98 8.41
N GLU A 108 -5.96 -18.26 8.22
CA GLU A 108 -5.26 -17.91 6.99
C GLU A 108 -5.91 -18.61 5.78
N ASP A 109 -6.28 -19.89 5.89
CA ASP A 109 -6.96 -20.62 4.82
C ASP A 109 -8.31 -20.00 4.46
N GLN A 110 -9.08 -19.55 5.46
CA GLN A 110 -10.34 -18.84 5.22
C GLN A 110 -10.12 -17.48 4.57
N THR A 111 -9.08 -16.74 4.99
CA THR A 111 -8.69 -15.47 4.38
C THR A 111 -8.30 -15.67 2.92
N ARG A 112 -7.49 -16.70 2.64
CA ARG A 112 -7.10 -17.12 1.28
C ARG A 112 -8.31 -17.48 0.43
N LEU A 113 -9.22 -18.28 0.96
CA LEU A 113 -10.43 -18.69 0.25
C LEU A 113 -11.32 -17.49 -0.11
N ILE A 114 -11.47 -16.52 0.81
CA ILE A 114 -12.21 -15.28 0.55
C ILE A 114 -11.54 -14.48 -0.58
N PHE A 115 -10.21 -14.37 -0.58
CA PHE A 115 -9.47 -13.67 -1.62
C PHE A 115 -9.64 -14.32 -2.99
N GLU A 116 -9.40 -15.61 -3.07
CA GLU A 116 -9.38 -16.39 -4.32
C GLU A 116 -10.76 -16.60 -4.94
N THR A 117 -11.75 -16.90 -4.11
CA THR A 117 -13.05 -17.43 -4.59
C THR A 117 -14.26 -16.59 -4.22
N ARG A 118 -14.10 -15.58 -3.36
CA ARG A 118 -15.20 -14.80 -2.78
C ARG A 118 -16.20 -15.66 -1.99
N THR A 119 -15.75 -16.81 -1.49
CA THR A 119 -16.53 -17.71 -0.65
C THR A 119 -15.85 -17.91 0.69
N ILE A 120 -16.57 -18.49 1.64
CA ILE A 120 -16.04 -18.88 2.95
C ILE A 120 -16.52 -20.28 3.27
N ASN A 121 -15.63 -21.10 3.79
CA ASN A 121 -15.97 -22.38 4.43
C ASN A 121 -15.86 -22.20 5.94
N ALA A 122 -17.01 -22.03 6.62
CA ALA A 122 -17.06 -21.85 8.05
C ALA A 122 -17.85 -22.98 8.70
N THR A 123 -17.17 -23.80 9.50
CA THR A 123 -17.78 -24.69 10.48
C THR A 123 -17.82 -23.96 11.81
N GLY A 124 -18.98 -23.43 12.18
CA GLY A 124 -19.18 -22.56 13.35
C GLY A 124 -19.52 -21.11 12.95
N GLY A 125 -19.80 -20.27 13.94
CA GLY A 125 -20.11 -18.86 13.67
C GLY A 125 -18.84 -18.05 13.41
N VAL A 126 -18.78 -17.38 12.26
CA VAL A 126 -17.78 -16.34 11.96
C VAL A 126 -18.49 -14.98 12.04
N PRO A 127 -17.97 -14.01 12.78
CA PRO A 127 -18.52 -12.67 12.80
C PRO A 127 -18.59 -12.08 11.39
N VAL A 128 -19.71 -11.48 11.03
CA VAL A 128 -19.89 -10.88 9.70
C VAL A 128 -18.88 -9.75 9.49
N ASP A 129 -18.59 -8.97 10.51
CA ASP A 129 -17.60 -7.89 10.43
C ASP A 129 -16.19 -8.40 10.15
N ASP A 130 -15.80 -9.58 10.65
CA ASP A 130 -14.50 -10.19 10.31
C ASP A 130 -14.38 -10.43 8.79
N ILE A 131 -15.47 -10.86 8.14
CA ILE A 131 -15.51 -11.08 6.69
C ILE A 131 -15.46 -9.73 5.95
N ILE A 132 -16.27 -8.75 6.38
CA ILE A 132 -16.32 -7.43 5.78
C ILE A 132 -14.95 -6.75 5.89
N GLU A 133 -14.34 -6.72 7.07
CA GLU A 133 -13.04 -6.12 7.30
C GLU A 133 -11.92 -6.84 6.55
N THR A 134 -12.01 -8.16 6.36
CA THR A 134 -11.07 -8.91 5.53
C THR A 134 -11.16 -8.48 4.06
N VAL A 135 -12.36 -8.41 3.50
CA VAL A 135 -12.55 -7.93 2.12
C VAL A 135 -12.12 -6.46 1.96
N ASN A 136 -12.40 -5.65 2.97
CA ASN A 136 -11.99 -4.24 2.97
C ASN A 136 -10.47 -4.09 3.10
N HIS A 137 -9.80 -4.97 3.85
CA HIS A 137 -8.35 -4.94 3.99
C HIS A 137 -7.65 -5.27 2.64
N PHE A 138 -8.17 -6.21 1.87
CA PHE A 138 -7.69 -6.45 0.50
C PHE A 138 -7.79 -5.18 -0.36
N ARG A 139 -8.95 -4.49 -0.31
CA ARG A 139 -9.14 -3.22 -1.04
C ARG A 139 -8.20 -2.12 -0.55
N ALA A 140 -7.90 -2.11 0.75
CA ALA A 140 -6.97 -1.14 1.32
C ALA A 140 -5.52 -1.41 0.86
N ILE A 141 -5.11 -2.68 0.71
CA ILE A 141 -3.81 -3.02 0.10
C ILE A 141 -3.78 -2.60 -1.38
N ASP A 142 -4.86 -2.82 -2.13
CA ASP A 142 -4.95 -2.34 -3.52
C ASP A 142 -4.77 -0.82 -3.59
N TYR A 143 -5.46 -0.09 -2.73
CA TYR A 143 -5.32 1.37 -2.63
C TYR A 143 -3.90 1.79 -2.25
N VAL A 144 -3.25 1.10 -1.30
CA VAL A 144 -1.84 1.34 -0.94
C VAL A 144 -0.92 1.22 -2.16
N ILE A 145 -1.08 0.16 -2.97
CA ILE A 145 -0.28 -0.06 -4.18
C ILE A 145 -0.52 1.07 -5.21
N ASP A 146 -1.77 1.53 -5.34
CA ASP A 146 -2.13 2.60 -6.28
C ASP A 146 -1.50 3.94 -5.90
N VAL A 147 -1.54 4.29 -4.60
CA VAL A 147 -1.02 5.57 -4.09
C VAL A 147 0.41 5.47 -3.52
N ALA A 148 1.11 4.36 -3.78
CA ALA A 148 2.43 4.13 -3.18
C ALA A 148 3.44 5.25 -3.47
N GLU A 149 3.37 5.89 -4.64
CA GLU A 149 4.30 6.96 -5.04
C GLU A 149 3.84 8.36 -4.61
N ASP A 150 2.62 8.49 -4.09
CA ASP A 150 2.13 9.76 -3.58
C ASP A 150 2.74 10.08 -2.20
N GLU A 151 2.89 11.36 -1.91
CA GLU A 151 3.26 11.82 -0.56
C GLU A 151 2.21 11.38 0.46
N LEU A 152 2.65 10.97 1.66
CA LEU A 152 1.72 10.59 2.72
C LEU A 152 0.98 11.83 3.24
N THR A 153 -0.34 11.83 3.11
CA THR A 153 -1.20 12.93 3.54
C THR A 153 -2.27 12.46 4.52
N GLU A 154 -2.89 13.42 5.19
CA GLU A 154 -4.04 13.17 6.07
C GLU A 154 -5.21 12.53 5.31
N GLU A 155 -5.40 12.92 4.04
CA GLU A 155 -6.44 12.40 3.16
C GLU A 155 -6.22 10.92 2.86
N ILE A 156 -4.99 10.50 2.55
CA ILE A 156 -4.64 9.09 2.32
C ILE A 156 -4.89 8.27 3.59
N ILE A 157 -4.48 8.77 4.75
CA ILE A 157 -4.68 8.10 6.05
C ILE A 157 -6.19 7.92 6.34
N LYS A 158 -6.98 8.95 6.14
CA LYS A 158 -8.44 8.91 6.32
C LYS A 158 -9.13 7.99 5.32
N GLU A 159 -8.65 7.97 4.08
CA GLU A 159 -9.18 7.08 3.04
C GLU A 159 -8.90 5.59 3.36
N LEU A 160 -7.71 5.26 3.85
CA LEU A 160 -7.41 3.90 4.34
C LEU A 160 -8.38 3.46 5.43
N HIS A 161 -8.65 4.33 6.41
CA HIS A 161 -9.64 4.05 7.45
C HIS A 161 -11.05 3.92 6.87
N ARG A 162 -11.43 4.78 5.92
CA ARG A 162 -12.73 4.71 5.25
C ARG A 162 -12.92 3.38 4.52
N ILE A 163 -11.93 2.96 3.75
CA ILE A 163 -11.98 1.68 3.03
C ILE A 163 -12.09 0.53 4.03
N LEU A 164 -11.30 0.55 5.10
CA LEU A 164 -11.25 -0.54 6.08
C LEU A 164 -12.58 -0.72 6.82
N LYS A 165 -13.22 0.37 7.25
CA LYS A 165 -14.38 0.33 8.15
C LYS A 165 -15.73 0.47 7.45
N GLN A 166 -15.77 0.72 6.14
CA GLN A 166 -17.04 0.83 5.43
C GLN A 166 -17.85 -0.48 5.48
N GLY A 167 -19.15 -0.37 5.76
CA GLY A 167 -20.08 -1.50 5.77
C GLY A 167 -20.01 -2.40 7.03
N THR A 168 -19.14 -2.12 8.00
CA THR A 168 -19.13 -2.79 9.30
C THR A 168 -20.28 -2.33 10.17
N ALA A 169 -20.60 -3.10 11.21
CA ALA A 169 -21.64 -2.72 12.19
C ALA A 169 -21.34 -1.35 12.82
N ASP A 170 -20.07 -1.08 13.16
CA ASP A 170 -19.62 0.19 13.72
C ASP A 170 -19.93 1.38 12.80
N ALA A 171 -19.83 1.20 11.47
CA ALA A 171 -20.09 2.25 10.50
C ALA A 171 -21.53 2.80 10.56
N SER A 172 -22.47 2.05 11.12
CA SER A 172 -23.86 2.48 11.33
C SER A 172 -24.07 3.36 12.57
N LEU A 173 -23.07 3.46 13.45
CA LEU A 173 -23.17 4.19 14.70
C LEU A 173 -22.92 5.68 14.48
N SER A 174 -23.84 6.52 14.92
CA SER A 174 -23.80 7.99 14.69
C SER A 174 -22.57 8.69 15.29
N TRP A 175 -21.94 8.07 16.26
CA TRP A 175 -20.73 8.59 16.91
C TRP A 175 -19.41 8.02 16.32
N PHE A 176 -19.49 7.01 15.46
CA PHE A 176 -18.34 6.41 14.80
C PHE A 176 -18.08 7.13 13.48
N ALA A 177 -16.92 7.75 13.36
CA ALA A 177 -16.58 8.53 12.18
C ALA A 177 -15.76 7.69 11.19
N VAL A 178 -16.42 7.07 10.21
CA VAL A 178 -15.75 6.32 9.15
C VAL A 178 -15.00 7.30 8.24
N GLY A 179 -13.69 7.11 8.09
CA GLY A 179 -12.85 7.99 7.27
C GLY A 179 -12.59 9.36 7.92
N ASP A 180 -12.80 9.50 9.22
CA ASP A 180 -12.47 10.73 9.94
C ASP A 180 -12.03 10.42 11.37
N TYR A 181 -11.42 11.39 12.02
CA TYR A 181 -10.87 11.25 13.35
C TYR A 181 -11.94 10.98 14.41
N LYS A 182 -11.52 10.30 15.47
CA LYS A 182 -12.41 9.92 16.58
C LYS A 182 -13.08 11.13 17.24
N LYS A 183 -14.33 10.93 17.62
CA LYS A 183 -15.15 11.92 18.34
C LYS A 183 -15.20 11.66 19.83
N ARG A 184 -14.79 10.47 20.28
CA ARG A 184 -14.79 10.07 21.68
C ARG A 184 -13.38 9.65 22.11
N ALA A 185 -13.00 9.94 23.34
CA ALA A 185 -11.78 9.46 23.93
C ALA A 185 -11.81 7.92 24.03
N ASN A 186 -10.70 7.29 23.83
CA ASN A 186 -10.51 5.86 23.98
C ASN A 186 -9.23 5.54 24.76
N VAL A 187 -9.15 4.32 25.26
CA VAL A 187 -8.03 3.79 26.01
C VAL A 187 -7.58 2.52 25.31
N VAL A 188 -6.28 2.33 25.15
CA VAL A 188 -5.67 1.15 24.53
C VAL A 188 -4.65 0.54 25.46
N GLY A 189 -4.81 -0.74 25.79
CA GLY A 189 -3.89 -1.43 26.71
C GLY A 189 -3.73 -0.75 28.07
N GLY A 190 -4.80 -0.07 28.56
CA GLY A 190 -4.76 0.68 29.82
C GLY A 190 -4.13 2.07 29.73
N ARG A 191 -3.71 2.52 28.54
CA ARG A 191 -3.12 3.85 28.30
C ARG A 191 -4.15 4.80 27.68
N GLU A 192 -4.16 6.05 28.13
CA GLU A 192 -4.91 7.10 27.46
C GLU A 192 -4.25 7.46 26.14
N THR A 193 -5.06 7.58 25.11
CA THR A 193 -4.62 8.04 23.77
C THR A 193 -4.86 9.56 23.63
N ALA A 194 -4.50 10.16 22.50
CA ALA A 194 -4.76 11.58 22.28
C ALA A 194 -6.26 11.90 22.43
N LYS A 195 -6.58 13.02 23.10
CA LYS A 195 -7.98 13.47 23.20
C LYS A 195 -8.49 13.87 21.81
N PRO A 196 -9.77 13.63 21.49
CA PRO A 196 -10.31 13.92 20.16
C PRO A 196 -9.98 15.32 19.63
N LYS A 197 -10.05 16.35 20.49
CA LYS A 197 -9.73 17.73 20.13
C LYS A 197 -8.27 17.98 19.75
N ASP A 198 -7.36 17.12 20.24
CA ASP A 198 -5.91 17.27 20.05
C ASP A 198 -5.41 16.43 18.85
N VAL A 199 -6.21 15.47 18.36
CA VAL A 199 -5.84 14.58 17.26
C VAL A 199 -5.45 15.32 15.98
N PRO A 200 -6.22 16.31 15.47
CA PRO A 200 -5.86 16.97 14.22
C PRO A 200 -4.50 17.69 14.30
N ALA A 201 -4.23 18.36 15.42
CA ALA A 201 -2.96 19.05 15.63
C ALA A 201 -1.77 18.10 15.73
N ARG A 202 -1.93 16.97 16.45
CA ARG A 202 -0.88 15.93 16.57
C ARG A 202 -0.61 15.23 15.25
N MET A 203 -1.64 14.88 14.48
CA MET A 203 -1.48 14.26 13.16
C MET A 203 -0.78 15.20 12.19
N LYS A 204 -1.17 16.49 12.17
CA LYS A 204 -0.49 17.49 11.36
C LYS A 204 0.98 17.65 11.74
N ALA A 205 1.30 17.64 13.03
CA ALA A 205 2.69 17.73 13.51
C ALA A 205 3.50 16.48 13.13
N LEU A 206 2.90 15.27 13.26
CA LEU A 206 3.51 14.02 12.87
C LEU A 206 3.87 14.01 11.39
N LEU A 207 2.93 14.37 10.53
CA LEU A 207 3.16 14.42 9.07
C LEU A 207 4.19 15.50 8.69
N ALA A 208 4.16 16.67 9.34
CA ALA A 208 5.11 17.75 9.05
C ALA A 208 6.56 17.42 9.46
N ALA A 209 6.73 16.55 10.43
CA ALA A 209 8.06 16.11 10.91
C ALA A 209 8.57 14.85 10.18
N TYR A 210 7.76 14.24 9.34
CA TYR A 210 8.06 12.97 8.70
C TYR A 210 8.93 13.14 7.46
N ASP A 211 10.17 12.68 7.51
CA ASP A 211 11.13 12.62 6.39
C ASP A 211 12.02 11.37 6.57
N PRO A 212 11.48 10.16 6.30
CA PRO A 212 12.18 8.92 6.61
C PRO A 212 13.39 8.69 5.72
N LYS A 213 14.44 8.11 6.32
CA LYS A 213 15.67 7.70 5.62
C LYS A 213 15.90 6.19 5.72
N SER A 214 15.17 5.53 6.62
CA SER A 214 15.34 4.12 6.94
C SER A 214 14.01 3.47 7.32
N VAL A 215 14.01 2.15 7.45
CA VAL A 215 12.85 1.41 7.97
C VAL A 215 12.54 1.78 9.42
N GLU A 216 13.56 2.10 10.21
CA GLU A 216 13.40 2.52 11.60
C GLU A 216 12.61 3.83 11.73
N ASP A 217 12.77 4.75 10.77
CA ASP A 217 11.99 6.00 10.73
C ASP A 217 10.50 5.71 10.43
N ILE A 218 10.22 4.75 9.55
CA ILE A 218 8.86 4.28 9.27
C ILE A 218 8.26 3.61 10.51
N ILE A 219 9.05 2.82 11.23
CA ILE A 219 8.64 2.18 12.49
C ILE A 219 8.37 3.24 13.56
N ALA A 220 9.19 4.27 13.66
CA ALA A 220 8.99 5.38 14.60
C ALA A 220 7.70 6.17 14.29
N PHE A 221 7.43 6.43 13.00
CA PHE A 221 6.15 7.01 12.58
C PHE A 221 4.97 6.12 12.98
N HIS A 222 5.07 4.81 12.71
CA HIS A 222 4.05 3.84 13.08
C HIS A 222 3.77 3.87 14.58
N HIS A 223 4.81 3.87 15.43
CA HIS A 223 4.65 3.99 16.89
C HIS A 223 3.92 5.27 17.28
N GLU A 224 4.33 6.45 16.76
CA GLU A 224 3.68 7.71 17.12
C GLU A 224 2.22 7.77 16.62
N PHE A 225 1.93 7.22 15.43
CA PHE A 225 0.57 7.06 14.94
C PHE A 225 -0.29 6.21 15.89
N GLU A 226 0.24 5.06 16.35
CA GLU A 226 -0.42 4.20 17.35
C GLU A 226 -0.60 4.91 18.70
N SER A 227 0.35 5.75 19.10
CA SER A 227 0.26 6.56 20.34
C SER A 227 -0.79 7.65 20.26
N ILE A 228 -0.93 8.31 19.11
CA ILE A 228 -2.00 9.28 18.85
C ILE A 228 -3.36 8.57 18.83
N HIS A 229 -3.42 7.40 18.21
CA HIS A 229 -4.62 6.59 18.03
C HIS A 229 -5.77 7.41 17.44
N PRO A 230 -5.61 7.92 16.20
CA PRO A 230 -6.47 8.99 15.68
C PRO A 230 -7.91 8.57 15.41
N PHE A 231 -8.18 7.30 15.20
CA PHE A 231 -9.52 6.78 14.90
C PHE A 231 -10.16 6.12 16.12
N GLN A 232 -11.47 5.91 16.04
CA GLN A 232 -12.21 5.26 17.12
C GLN A 232 -11.87 3.77 17.24
N ASP A 233 -11.62 3.12 16.09
CA ASP A 233 -11.17 1.73 15.92
C ASP A 233 -10.35 1.62 14.63
N GLY A 234 -9.65 0.49 14.40
CA GLY A 234 -8.92 0.20 13.18
C GLY A 234 -7.54 0.87 13.07
N ASN A 235 -7.04 1.51 14.12
CA ASN A 235 -5.75 2.21 14.09
C ASN A 235 -4.61 1.27 13.76
N GLY A 236 -4.48 0.12 14.43
CA GLY A 236 -3.42 -0.85 14.18
C GLY A 236 -3.36 -1.29 12.72
N ARG A 237 -4.51 -1.61 12.13
CA ARG A 237 -4.59 -2.00 10.71
C ARG A 237 -4.20 -0.87 9.77
N VAL A 238 -4.72 0.35 10.00
CA VAL A 238 -4.35 1.54 9.23
C VAL A 238 -2.87 1.85 9.39
N GLY A 239 -2.31 1.80 10.60
CA GLY A 239 -0.90 2.03 10.86
C GLY A 239 0.01 1.05 10.11
N ARG A 240 -0.33 -0.24 10.07
CA ARG A 240 0.41 -1.25 9.29
C ARG A 240 0.26 -1.07 7.78
N LEU A 241 -0.89 -0.61 7.29
CA LEU A 241 -1.10 -0.24 5.88
C LEU A 241 -0.29 1.01 5.49
N ILE A 242 -0.20 2.01 6.37
CA ILE A 242 0.68 3.17 6.17
C ILE A 242 2.13 2.71 6.09
N ALA A 243 2.58 1.84 7.00
CA ALA A 243 3.95 1.32 6.97
C ALA A 243 4.25 0.57 5.66
N LEU A 244 3.31 -0.25 5.13
CA LEU A 244 3.45 -0.87 3.82
C LEU A 244 3.59 0.19 2.72
N LYS A 245 2.70 1.19 2.69
CA LYS A 245 2.71 2.28 1.70
C LYS A 245 4.06 3.02 1.70
N GLU A 246 4.56 3.36 2.87
CA GLU A 246 5.82 4.10 3.01
C GLU A 246 7.03 3.24 2.63
N CYS A 247 7.06 1.96 3.00
CA CYS A 247 8.09 1.05 2.52
C CYS A 247 8.11 0.98 0.99
N LEU A 248 6.94 0.87 0.35
CA LEU A 248 6.84 0.88 -1.11
C LEU A 248 7.25 2.22 -1.71
N HIS A 249 6.89 3.35 -1.08
CA HIS A 249 7.26 4.69 -1.54
C HIS A 249 8.78 4.88 -1.62
N TYR A 250 9.48 4.49 -0.55
CA TYR A 250 10.93 4.69 -0.42
C TYR A 250 11.77 3.53 -0.97
N GLY A 251 11.15 2.51 -1.56
CA GLY A 251 11.87 1.33 -2.07
C GLY A 251 12.51 0.50 -0.97
N ILE A 252 11.94 0.55 0.23
CA ILE A 252 12.36 -0.24 1.38
C ILE A 252 11.55 -1.54 1.39
N VAL A 253 12.19 -2.68 1.66
CA VAL A 253 11.48 -3.96 1.82
C VAL A 253 10.46 -3.84 2.94
N PRO A 254 9.17 -4.10 2.68
CA PRO A 254 8.13 -4.04 3.70
C PRO A 254 8.31 -5.09 4.81
N PHE A 255 7.57 -4.93 5.89
CA PHE A 255 7.48 -5.93 6.94
C PHE A 255 6.03 -6.36 7.16
N ILE A 256 5.83 -7.64 7.44
CA ILE A 256 4.55 -8.21 7.87
C ILE A 256 4.73 -8.70 9.30
N ILE A 257 4.03 -8.08 10.24
CA ILE A 257 4.01 -8.54 11.64
C ILE A 257 3.13 -9.77 11.71
N GLU A 258 3.73 -10.93 11.96
CA GLU A 258 3.00 -12.19 12.08
C GLU A 258 2.19 -12.21 13.40
N ASP A 259 0.98 -12.77 13.37
CA ASP A 259 0.13 -12.91 14.56
C ASP A 259 0.84 -13.66 15.71
N ALA A 260 1.67 -14.64 15.38
CA ALA A 260 2.52 -15.34 16.36
C ALA A 260 3.46 -14.40 17.12
N LYS A 261 3.78 -13.23 16.58
CA LYS A 261 4.62 -12.20 17.20
C LYS A 261 3.81 -11.08 17.86
N LYS A 262 2.50 -11.16 17.92
CA LYS A 262 1.59 -10.17 18.49
C LYS A 262 2.00 -9.68 19.88
N ALA A 263 2.42 -10.58 20.75
CA ALA A 263 2.85 -10.22 22.10
C ALA A 263 4.12 -9.35 22.10
N PHE A 264 5.10 -9.64 21.24
CA PHE A 264 6.30 -8.84 21.07
C PHE A 264 6.00 -7.49 20.45
N TYR A 265 5.11 -7.45 19.46
CA TYR A 265 4.65 -6.21 18.84
C TYR A 265 4.00 -5.26 19.85
N TYR A 266 3.04 -5.74 20.66
CA TYR A 266 2.40 -4.91 21.68
C TYR A 266 3.36 -4.51 22.80
N ARG A 267 4.30 -5.38 23.17
CA ARG A 267 5.38 -5.00 24.08
C ARG A 267 6.23 -3.88 23.50
N GLY A 268 6.61 -4.00 22.23
CA GLY A 268 7.41 -2.98 21.54
C GLY A 268 6.71 -1.62 21.48
N LEU A 269 5.40 -1.59 21.19
CA LEU A 269 4.60 -0.37 21.26
C LEU A 269 4.52 0.18 22.69
N ALA A 270 4.40 -0.70 23.67
CA ALA A 270 4.25 -0.31 25.08
C ALA A 270 5.55 0.24 25.69
N GLU A 271 6.69 -0.31 25.34
CA GLU A 271 8.00 -0.02 25.95
C GLU A 271 8.85 0.93 25.09
N TRP A 272 8.33 1.52 24.05
CA TRP A 272 9.07 2.35 23.10
C TRP A 272 9.93 3.44 23.73
N GLU A 273 9.40 4.14 24.73
CA GLU A 273 10.12 5.20 25.42
C GLU A 273 11.31 4.68 26.24
N ASN A 274 11.27 3.41 26.65
CA ASN A 274 12.31 2.76 27.43
C ASN A 274 13.29 2.00 26.53
N GLU A 275 12.78 1.23 25.57
CA GLU A 275 13.57 0.36 24.72
C GLU A 275 12.92 0.22 23.33
N LYS A 276 13.35 1.04 22.39
CA LYS A 276 12.85 1.04 20.99
C LYS A 276 13.16 -0.25 20.26
N GLY A 277 14.23 -0.94 20.65
CA GLY A 277 14.68 -2.19 20.02
C GLY A 277 13.60 -3.24 19.99
N TYR A 278 12.72 -3.32 20.98
CA TYR A 278 11.66 -4.33 20.98
C TYR A 278 10.70 -4.22 19.79
N LEU A 279 10.29 -3.01 19.41
CA LEU A 279 9.43 -2.82 18.25
C LEU A 279 10.23 -2.96 16.95
N ILE A 280 11.42 -2.35 16.91
CA ILE A 280 12.30 -2.39 15.75
C ILE A 280 12.64 -3.85 15.39
N ASP A 281 13.11 -4.65 16.35
CA ASP A 281 13.46 -6.05 16.12
C ASP A 281 12.25 -6.88 15.65
N THR A 282 11.07 -6.61 16.21
CA THR A 282 9.84 -7.29 15.77
C THR A 282 9.49 -6.95 14.32
N CYS A 283 9.62 -5.70 13.91
CA CYS A 283 9.37 -5.28 12.54
C CYS A 283 10.45 -5.80 11.57
N LEU A 284 11.73 -5.82 11.99
CA LEU A 284 12.82 -6.38 11.18
C LEU A 284 12.69 -7.90 10.98
N ASP A 285 12.22 -8.65 11.99
CA ASP A 285 11.85 -10.08 11.83
C ASP A 285 10.73 -10.24 10.78
N GLY A 286 9.73 -9.35 10.82
CA GLY A 286 8.69 -9.28 9.78
C GLY A 286 9.21 -8.91 8.39
N GLN A 287 10.25 -8.07 8.33
CA GLN A 287 10.94 -7.74 7.07
C GLN A 287 11.71 -8.95 6.53
N ASP A 288 12.36 -9.72 7.39
CA ASP A 288 13.05 -10.95 6.98
C ASP A 288 12.05 -12.01 6.46
N THR A 289 10.85 -12.07 7.04
CA THR A 289 9.76 -12.88 6.48
C THR A 289 9.37 -12.41 5.08
N PHE A 290 9.28 -11.10 4.85
CA PHE A 290 8.98 -10.55 3.52
C PHE A 290 10.12 -10.81 2.52
N LYS A 291 11.40 -10.69 2.93
CA LYS A 291 12.56 -11.04 2.08
C LYS A 291 12.53 -12.50 1.64
N ARG A 292 12.14 -13.43 2.54
CA ARG A 292 11.94 -14.84 2.16
C ARG A 292 10.84 -15.00 1.12
N LEU A 293 9.77 -14.21 1.22
CA LEU A 293 8.71 -14.19 0.23
C LEU A 293 9.22 -13.66 -1.13
N LEU A 294 9.99 -12.58 -1.16
CA LEU A 294 10.61 -12.07 -2.39
C LEU A 294 11.52 -13.12 -3.05
N ALA A 295 12.34 -13.81 -2.26
CA ALA A 295 13.22 -14.86 -2.75
C ALA A 295 12.46 -16.06 -3.38
N MET A 296 11.22 -16.35 -2.94
CA MET A 296 10.38 -17.39 -3.56
C MET A 296 9.92 -17.02 -4.98
N PHE A 297 9.92 -15.73 -5.31
CA PHE A 297 9.50 -15.23 -6.61
C PHE A 297 10.65 -14.64 -7.43
N ASP A 298 11.91 -14.92 -7.03
CA ASP A 298 13.12 -14.43 -7.70
C ASP A 298 13.16 -12.90 -7.89
N ILE A 299 12.66 -12.15 -6.88
CA ILE A 299 12.62 -10.69 -6.90
C ILE A 299 13.76 -10.15 -6.03
N ASP A 300 14.74 -9.53 -6.68
CA ASP A 300 15.85 -8.84 -6.05
C ASP A 300 15.49 -7.36 -5.83
N VAL A 301 15.60 -6.88 -4.58
CA VAL A 301 15.31 -5.48 -4.16
C VAL A 301 16.42 -4.91 -3.31
#